data_1985f8981e3a57eb493ee87b7eef9173
#
_entry.id   1985f8981e3a57eb493ee87b7eef9173
#
_cell.length_a   1.000
_cell.length_b   1.000
_cell.length_c   1.000
_cell.angle_alpha   90.00
_cell.angle_beta   90.00
_cell.angle_gamma   90.00
#
_symmetry.space_group_name_H-M   'P 1'
#
loop_
_entity.id
_entity.type
_entity.pdbx_description
1 polymer ?
#
loop_
_entity_poly.entity_id
_entity_poly.type
_entity_poly.pdbx_seq_one_letter_code
_entity_poly.pdbx_strand_id
1 'polypeptide(L)'
;TDYLGLPEDVVYLLVCHCAERVSRRFGPGRRPGMKQIEKEGYAWARMGIDTQSAADAYLRAYARRQGALPQYMRALQLGDRHPAPSEEKYLLSWQEMGFPPEAVALAYDKTMLKCHELKWAYCNGILKRWHEAGLHTAEEIQAGDRPAARRAEGQLSGDTDREMRRYMQDLHRNRR
;
A
#
# COMPACT_ATOMS: atom_id res chain seq x y z
N THR A 1 5.25 -29.46 23.57
CA THR A 1 5.43 -29.34 22.09
C THR A 1 4.17 -29.77 21.33
N ASP A 2 3.33 -30.61 21.94
CA ASP A 2 2.16 -31.20 21.25
C ASP A 2 0.95 -30.29 21.13
N TYR A 3 1.01 -29.08 21.69
CA TYR A 3 -0.14 -28.17 21.73
C TYR A 3 -0.53 -27.56 20.38
N LEU A 4 0.43 -27.41 19.45
CA LEU A 4 0.19 -26.85 18.11
C LEU A 4 0.22 -27.90 17.00
N GLY A 5 0.62 -29.16 17.30
CA GLY A 5 0.74 -30.24 16.32
C GLY A 5 1.77 -29.99 15.22
N LEU A 6 2.68 -29.01 15.40
CA LEU A 6 3.71 -28.67 14.42
C LEU A 6 4.94 -29.56 14.62
N PRO A 7 5.56 -30.10 13.54
CA PRO A 7 6.80 -30.83 13.58
C PRO A 7 7.94 -29.98 14.17
N GLU A 8 8.97 -30.65 14.74
CA GLU A 8 10.10 -29.97 15.41
C GLU A 8 10.88 -29.04 14.48
N ASP A 9 11.10 -29.45 13.25
CA ASP A 9 11.75 -28.64 12.21
C ASP A 9 10.97 -27.37 11.87
N VAL A 10 9.64 -27.45 11.79
CA VAL A 10 8.76 -26.29 11.59
C VAL A 10 8.78 -25.37 12.81
N VAL A 11 8.76 -25.94 14.02
CA VAL A 11 8.88 -25.16 15.27
C VAL A 11 10.23 -24.44 15.33
N TYR A 12 11.32 -25.06 14.94
CA TYR A 12 12.64 -24.44 14.89
C TYR A 12 12.63 -23.22 13.93
N LEU A 13 12.12 -23.39 12.71
CA LEU A 13 12.01 -22.31 11.73
C LEU A 13 11.12 -21.18 12.23
N LEU A 14 10.01 -21.48 12.90
CA LEU A 14 9.12 -20.52 13.53
C LEU A 14 9.84 -19.67 14.58
N VAL A 15 10.62 -20.31 15.47
CA VAL A 15 11.38 -19.60 16.52
C VAL A 15 12.44 -18.71 15.90
N CYS A 16 13.18 -19.19 14.90
CA CYS A 16 14.16 -18.39 14.16
C CYS A 16 13.51 -17.19 13.49
N HIS A 17 12.38 -17.38 12.83
CA HIS A 17 11.61 -16.28 12.21
C HIS A 17 11.19 -15.23 13.24
N CYS A 18 10.64 -15.65 14.38
CA CYS A 18 10.27 -14.73 15.45
C CYS A 18 11.48 -13.97 16.01
N ALA A 19 12.63 -14.64 16.16
CA ALA A 19 13.87 -14.03 16.64
C ALA A 19 14.38 -12.95 15.66
N GLU A 20 14.39 -13.25 14.36
CA GLU A 20 14.77 -12.28 13.34
C GLU A 20 13.83 -11.05 13.31
N ARG A 21 12.52 -11.24 13.41
CA ARG A 21 11.55 -10.14 13.46
C ARG A 21 11.80 -9.23 14.66
N VAL A 22 12.05 -9.81 15.82
CA VAL A 22 12.33 -9.06 17.04
C VAL A 22 13.67 -8.33 16.92
N SER A 23 14.71 -8.99 16.42
CA SER A 23 16.03 -8.39 16.21
C SER A 23 16.00 -7.23 15.23
N ARG A 24 15.28 -7.35 14.11
CA ARG A 24 15.09 -6.25 13.15
C ARG A 24 14.40 -5.04 13.77
N ARG A 25 13.40 -5.27 14.62
CA ARG A 25 12.57 -4.19 15.17
C ARG A 25 13.18 -3.50 16.39
N PHE A 26 13.85 -4.26 17.25
CA PHE A 26 14.30 -3.80 18.56
C PHE A 26 15.82 -3.82 18.73
N GLY A 27 16.54 -4.22 17.68
CA GLY A 27 17.99 -4.35 17.68
C GLY A 27 18.47 -5.77 18.09
N PRO A 28 19.76 -6.05 17.85
CA PRO A 28 20.37 -7.34 18.16
C PRO A 28 20.34 -7.63 19.67
N GLY A 29 20.25 -8.90 20.04
CA GLY A 29 20.23 -9.38 21.43
C GLY A 29 18.85 -9.43 22.09
N ARG A 30 17.81 -8.89 21.46
CA ARG A 30 16.43 -9.06 21.93
C ARG A 30 15.86 -10.42 21.49
N ARG A 31 15.20 -11.12 22.41
CA ARG A 31 14.58 -12.43 22.16
C ARG A 31 13.06 -12.30 22.09
N PRO A 32 12.38 -13.09 21.25
CA PRO A 32 10.92 -13.14 21.24
C PRO A 32 10.38 -13.72 22.54
N GLY A 33 9.30 -13.17 23.06
CA GLY A 33 8.58 -13.76 24.18
C GLY A 33 7.74 -14.96 23.73
N MET A 34 7.48 -15.92 24.65
CA MET A 34 6.69 -17.12 24.36
C MET A 34 5.32 -16.79 23.74
N LYS A 35 4.62 -15.75 24.23
CA LYS A 35 3.33 -15.30 23.66
C LYS A 35 3.42 -14.87 22.21
N GLN A 36 4.57 -14.32 21.78
CA GLN A 36 4.79 -13.94 20.38
C GLN A 36 5.00 -15.15 19.50
N ILE A 37 5.81 -16.12 19.97
CA ILE A 37 6.07 -17.39 19.27
C ILE A 37 4.75 -18.18 19.15
N GLU A 38 4.00 -18.29 20.22
CA GLU A 38 2.72 -18.98 20.27
C GLU A 38 1.71 -18.35 19.28
N LYS A 39 1.56 -17.03 19.29
CA LYS A 39 0.69 -16.31 18.38
C LYS A 39 1.06 -16.55 16.90
N GLU A 40 2.32 -16.54 16.58
CA GLU A 40 2.82 -16.81 15.22
C GLU A 40 2.61 -18.28 14.86
N GLY A 41 2.85 -19.22 15.80
CA GLY A 41 2.57 -20.63 15.62
C GLY A 41 1.12 -20.94 15.29
N TYR A 42 0.18 -20.30 16.00
CA TYR A 42 -1.25 -20.40 15.65
C TYR A 42 -1.56 -19.82 14.27
N ALA A 43 -0.86 -18.76 13.87
CA ALA A 43 -1.03 -18.20 12.53
C ALA A 43 -0.53 -19.17 11.47
N TRP A 44 0.64 -19.79 11.67
CA TRP A 44 1.20 -20.79 10.77
C TRP A 44 0.29 -22.03 10.65
N ALA A 45 -0.19 -22.55 11.78
CA ALA A 45 -1.12 -23.69 11.78
C ALA A 45 -2.40 -23.38 10.97
N ARG A 46 -2.97 -22.19 11.14
CA ARG A 46 -4.17 -21.76 10.35
C ARG A 46 -3.90 -21.59 8.86
N MET A 47 -2.66 -21.26 8.48
CA MET A 47 -2.24 -21.14 7.09
C MET A 47 -1.83 -22.48 6.47
N GLY A 48 -1.87 -23.58 7.23
CA GLY A 48 -1.43 -24.90 6.78
C GLY A 48 0.08 -25.01 6.60
N ILE A 49 0.87 -24.22 7.37
CA ILE A 49 2.34 -24.29 7.37
C ILE A 49 2.75 -25.33 8.42
N ASP A 50 2.60 -26.60 8.06
CA ASP A 50 2.84 -27.78 8.89
C ASP A 50 4.01 -28.65 8.39
N THR A 51 4.64 -28.25 7.30
CA THR A 51 5.80 -28.92 6.72
C THR A 51 6.97 -27.96 6.55
N GLN A 52 8.19 -28.47 6.57
CA GLN A 52 9.41 -27.70 6.33
C GLN A 52 9.35 -26.96 4.99
N SER A 53 8.88 -27.63 3.94
CA SER A 53 8.77 -27.03 2.59
C SER A 53 7.80 -25.84 2.57
N ALA A 54 6.65 -25.95 3.26
CA ALA A 54 5.69 -24.84 3.39
C ALA A 54 6.27 -23.69 4.20
N ALA A 55 6.98 -24.00 5.30
CA ALA A 55 7.67 -23.00 6.12
C ALA A 55 8.75 -22.26 5.33
N ASP A 56 9.59 -22.96 4.57
CA ASP A 56 10.62 -22.37 3.71
C ASP A 56 10.01 -21.48 2.61
N ALA A 57 8.92 -21.91 1.99
CA ALA A 57 8.22 -21.13 0.98
C ALA A 57 7.65 -19.83 1.58
N TYR A 58 7.04 -19.91 2.76
CA TYR A 58 6.54 -18.75 3.51
C TYR A 58 7.67 -17.78 3.88
N LEU A 59 8.79 -18.30 4.43
CA LEU A 59 9.93 -17.48 4.83
C LEU A 59 10.58 -16.79 3.64
N ARG A 60 10.71 -17.45 2.50
CA ARG A 60 11.20 -16.83 1.26
C ARG A 60 10.28 -15.72 0.76
N ALA A 61 8.97 -15.94 0.78
CA ALA A 61 7.99 -14.92 0.40
C ALA A 61 8.01 -13.74 1.38
N TYR A 62 8.14 -14.01 2.67
CA TYR A 62 8.28 -12.98 3.70
C TYR A 62 9.56 -12.15 3.51
N ALA A 63 10.71 -12.79 3.27
CA ALA A 63 11.98 -12.10 3.04
C ALA A 63 11.92 -11.19 1.80
N ARG A 64 11.31 -11.66 0.70
CA ARG A 64 11.10 -10.82 -0.51
C ARG A 64 10.25 -9.59 -0.23
N ARG A 65 9.14 -9.75 0.50
CA ARG A 65 8.29 -8.62 0.89
C ARG A 65 9.03 -7.62 1.76
N GLN A 66 9.76 -8.10 2.74
CA GLN A 66 10.56 -7.24 3.62
C GLN A 66 11.72 -6.55 2.89
N GLY A 67 12.32 -7.22 1.92
CA GLY A 67 13.41 -6.67 1.11
C GLY A 67 13.01 -5.47 0.24
N ALA A 68 11.73 -5.35 -0.10
CA ALA A 68 11.22 -4.22 -0.87
C ALA A 68 10.94 -2.98 0.00
N LEU A 69 10.68 -3.13 1.30
CA LEU A 69 10.30 -2.02 2.18
C LEU A 69 11.28 -0.84 2.19
N PRO A 70 12.61 -1.03 2.19
CA PRO A 70 13.55 0.09 2.14
C PRO A 70 13.38 0.97 0.90
N GLN A 71 13.02 0.39 -0.24
CA GLN A 71 12.80 1.14 -1.48
C GLN A 71 11.55 2.03 -1.36
N TYR A 72 10.48 1.54 -0.76
CA TYR A 72 9.29 2.35 -0.47
C TYR A 72 9.57 3.45 0.56
N MET A 73 10.37 3.16 1.60
CA MET A 73 10.75 4.17 2.59
C MET A 73 11.54 5.32 1.95
N ARG A 74 12.46 5.01 1.01
CA ARG A 74 13.18 6.02 0.23
C ARG A 74 12.26 6.80 -0.69
N ALA A 75 11.32 6.14 -1.37
CA ALA A 75 10.31 6.78 -2.22
C ALA A 75 9.44 7.78 -1.45
N LEU A 76 9.18 7.51 -0.18
CA LEU A 76 8.47 8.41 0.75
C LEU A 76 9.39 9.43 1.47
N GLN A 77 10.66 9.49 1.09
CA GLN A 77 11.67 10.37 1.71
C GLN A 77 11.83 10.19 3.23
N LEU A 78 11.53 8.98 3.74
CA LEU A 78 11.62 8.65 5.18
C LEU A 78 12.99 8.09 5.59
N GLY A 79 13.95 8.02 4.66
CA GLY A 79 15.30 7.51 4.88
C GLY A 79 15.38 6.00 5.06
N ASP A 80 16.47 5.53 5.66
CA ASP A 80 16.76 4.11 5.82
C ASP A 80 16.31 3.52 7.17
N ARG A 81 15.46 4.23 7.92
CA ARG A 81 14.88 3.71 9.16
C ARG A 81 13.89 2.57 8.89
N HIS A 82 13.73 1.70 9.87
CA HIS A 82 12.65 0.70 9.81
C HIS A 82 11.27 1.38 9.90
N PRO A 83 10.28 0.94 9.10
CA PRO A 83 8.93 1.44 9.21
C PRO A 83 8.29 1.06 10.55
N ALA A 84 7.47 1.93 11.09
CA ALA A 84 6.61 1.60 12.21
C ALA A 84 5.55 0.55 11.78
N PRO A 85 4.94 -0.24 12.70
CA PRO A 85 3.99 -1.28 12.32
C PRO A 85 2.77 -0.80 11.55
N SER A 86 2.33 0.44 11.81
CA SER A 86 1.24 1.07 11.06
C SER A 86 1.67 1.46 9.64
N GLU A 87 2.91 1.93 9.48
CA GLU A 87 3.51 2.26 8.19
C GLU A 87 3.74 1.00 7.35
N GLU A 88 4.30 -0.05 7.98
CA GLU A 88 4.54 -1.35 7.34
C GLU A 88 3.27 -1.93 6.72
N LYS A 89 2.12 -1.81 7.40
CA LYS A 89 0.83 -2.25 6.86
C LYS A 89 0.47 -1.55 5.54
N TYR A 90 0.69 -0.24 5.46
CA TYR A 90 0.45 0.51 4.24
C TYR A 90 1.39 0.07 3.13
N LEU A 91 2.69 -0.02 3.42
CA LEU A 91 3.70 -0.40 2.43
C LEU A 91 3.45 -1.80 1.85
N LEU A 92 3.13 -2.78 2.72
CA LEU A 92 2.79 -4.14 2.28
C LEU A 92 1.50 -4.16 1.45
N SER A 93 0.47 -3.41 1.84
CA SER A 93 -0.77 -3.30 1.07
C SER A 93 -0.52 -2.71 -0.32
N TRP A 94 0.34 -1.70 -0.46
CA TRP A 94 0.68 -1.10 -1.75
C TRP A 94 1.49 -2.04 -2.64
N GLN A 95 2.38 -2.83 -2.02
CA GLN A 95 3.10 -3.90 -2.70
C GLN A 95 2.16 -5.01 -3.20
N GLU A 96 1.17 -5.40 -2.38
CA GLU A 96 0.14 -6.38 -2.76
C GLU A 96 -0.75 -5.88 -3.90
N MET A 97 -1.05 -4.58 -3.95
CA MET A 97 -1.75 -3.94 -5.06
C MET A 97 -0.88 -3.82 -6.34
N GLY A 98 0.40 -4.18 -6.27
CA GLY A 98 1.31 -4.18 -7.43
C GLY A 98 1.96 -2.83 -7.73
N PHE A 99 1.95 -1.87 -6.82
CA PHE A 99 2.61 -0.59 -7.04
C PHE A 99 4.13 -0.68 -6.87
N PRO A 100 4.93 -0.28 -7.86
CA PRO A 100 6.36 -0.11 -7.70
C PRO A 100 6.67 1.15 -6.87
N PRO A 101 7.89 1.27 -6.29
CA PRO A 101 8.30 2.43 -5.50
C PRO A 101 8.14 3.77 -6.22
N GLU A 102 8.32 3.80 -7.53
CA GLU A 102 8.19 5.00 -8.37
C GLU A 102 6.75 5.52 -8.39
N ALA A 103 5.76 4.62 -8.47
CA ALA A 103 4.35 4.99 -8.39
C ALA A 103 3.97 5.51 -6.99
N VAL A 104 4.56 4.93 -5.94
CA VAL A 104 4.37 5.40 -4.56
C VAL A 104 4.99 6.79 -4.38
N ALA A 105 6.14 7.07 -4.99
CA ALA A 105 6.75 8.40 -4.98
C ALA A 105 5.81 9.45 -5.61
N LEU A 106 5.12 9.15 -6.72
CA LEU A 106 4.13 10.06 -7.32
C LEU A 106 2.94 10.31 -6.38
N ALA A 107 2.47 9.29 -5.65
CA ALA A 107 1.41 9.46 -4.66
C ALA A 107 1.87 10.33 -3.47
N TYR A 108 3.13 10.15 -3.05
CA TYR A 108 3.77 10.98 -2.04
C TYR A 108 3.83 12.45 -2.48
N ASP A 109 4.32 12.74 -3.68
CA ASP A 109 4.42 14.11 -4.21
C ASP A 109 3.04 14.79 -4.25
N LYS A 110 2.01 14.08 -4.73
CA LYS A 110 0.63 14.60 -4.70
C LYS A 110 0.11 14.85 -3.28
N THR A 111 0.50 13.99 -2.33
CA THR A 111 0.14 14.17 -0.92
C THR A 111 0.83 15.40 -0.33
N MET A 112 2.11 15.57 -0.59
CA MET A 112 2.88 16.73 -0.13
C MET A 112 2.35 18.04 -0.72
N LEU A 113 2.04 18.08 -2.01
CA LEU A 113 1.45 19.26 -2.66
C LEU A 113 0.10 19.66 -2.07
N LYS A 114 -0.71 18.68 -1.64
CA LYS A 114 -2.06 18.94 -1.12
C LYS A 114 -2.10 19.17 0.39
N CYS A 115 -1.31 18.39 1.14
CA CYS A 115 -1.37 18.36 2.60
C CYS A 115 -0.19 19.04 3.28
N HIS A 116 0.89 19.35 2.54
CA HIS A 116 2.17 19.89 3.02
C HIS A 116 2.88 18.98 4.05
N GLU A 117 2.39 17.76 4.24
CA GLU A 117 2.94 16.72 5.10
C GLU A 117 2.54 15.33 4.59
N LEU A 118 3.28 14.28 4.98
CA LEU A 118 2.90 12.90 4.66
C LEU A 118 1.70 12.46 5.50
N LYS A 119 0.53 12.43 4.89
CA LYS A 119 -0.69 11.83 5.44
C LYS A 119 -0.91 10.46 4.85
N TRP A 120 -0.60 9.41 5.61
CA TRP A 120 -0.68 8.01 5.16
C TRP A 120 -2.05 7.64 4.60
N ALA A 121 -3.13 8.05 5.27
CA ALA A 121 -4.49 7.77 4.82
C ALA A 121 -4.80 8.45 3.47
N TYR A 122 -4.32 9.67 3.25
CA TYR A 122 -4.52 10.40 2.01
C TYR A 122 -3.70 9.78 0.86
N CYS A 123 -2.43 9.48 1.10
CA CYS A 123 -1.57 8.77 0.14
C CYS A 123 -2.17 7.42 -0.25
N ASN A 124 -2.66 6.65 0.73
CA ASN A 124 -3.35 5.39 0.50
C ASN A 124 -4.64 5.56 -0.33
N GLY A 125 -5.38 6.63 -0.11
CA GLY A 125 -6.56 6.96 -0.91
C GLY A 125 -6.23 7.22 -2.39
N ILE A 126 -5.10 7.88 -2.67
CA ILE A 126 -4.62 8.08 -4.04
C ILE A 126 -4.30 6.73 -4.70
N LEU A 127 -3.50 5.89 -4.02
CA LEU A 127 -3.09 4.59 -4.55
C LEU A 127 -4.28 3.64 -4.77
N LYS A 128 -5.25 3.60 -3.84
CA LYS A 128 -6.48 2.83 -4.03
C LYS A 128 -7.27 3.28 -5.27
N ARG A 129 -7.42 4.58 -5.48
CA ARG A 129 -8.09 5.11 -6.66
C ARG A 129 -7.37 4.72 -7.95
N TRP A 130 -6.04 4.75 -7.96
CA TRP A 130 -5.25 4.31 -9.11
C TRP A 130 -5.39 2.81 -9.35
N HIS A 131 -5.39 2.00 -8.29
CA HIS A 131 -5.63 0.56 -8.37
C HIS A 131 -7.01 0.23 -8.97
N GLU A 132 -8.07 0.91 -8.52
CA GLU A 132 -9.42 0.79 -9.07
C GLU A 132 -9.51 1.23 -10.54
N ALA A 133 -8.68 2.18 -10.95
CA ALA A 133 -8.57 2.63 -12.34
C ALA A 133 -7.62 1.76 -13.20
N GLY A 134 -6.98 0.73 -12.63
CA GLY A 134 -6.01 -0.13 -13.31
C GLY A 134 -4.67 0.54 -13.61
N LEU A 135 -4.33 1.64 -12.93
CA LEU A 135 -3.10 2.40 -13.13
C LEU A 135 -2.07 1.98 -12.07
N HIS A 136 -1.02 1.28 -12.48
CA HIS A 136 -0.01 0.77 -11.53
C HIS A 136 1.41 1.29 -11.82
N THR A 137 1.71 1.62 -13.07
CA THR A 137 3.02 2.16 -13.46
C THR A 137 3.04 3.68 -13.44
N ALA A 138 4.23 4.27 -13.33
CA ALA A 138 4.40 5.73 -13.35
C ALA A 138 3.87 6.34 -14.65
N GLU A 139 4.09 5.66 -15.79
CA GLU A 139 3.64 6.11 -17.12
C GLU A 139 2.12 6.09 -17.23
N GLU A 140 1.48 4.99 -16.80
CA GLU A 140 0.01 4.87 -16.78
C GLU A 140 -0.64 5.93 -15.90
N ILE A 141 -0.05 6.19 -14.72
CA ILE A 141 -0.51 7.21 -13.78
C ILE A 141 -0.40 8.60 -14.39
N GLN A 142 0.73 8.95 -15.02
CA GLN A 142 0.92 10.24 -15.66
C GLN A 142 -0.04 10.45 -16.83
N ALA A 143 -0.34 9.40 -17.59
CA ALA A 143 -1.29 9.46 -18.71
C ALA A 143 -2.76 9.45 -18.25
N GLY A 144 -3.09 8.71 -17.20
CA GLY A 144 -4.47 8.40 -16.79
C GLY A 144 -5.00 9.20 -15.59
N ASP A 145 -4.12 9.68 -14.71
CA ASP A 145 -4.55 10.42 -13.50
C ASP A 145 -4.89 11.88 -13.80
N ARG A 146 -6.06 12.10 -14.39
CA ARG A 146 -6.59 13.44 -14.58
C ARG A 146 -7.18 13.97 -13.27
N PRO A 147 -6.83 15.20 -12.81
CA PRO A 147 -7.43 15.80 -11.62
C PRO A 147 -8.95 15.82 -11.73
N ALA A 148 -9.65 15.45 -10.67
CA ALA A 148 -11.12 15.44 -10.62
C ALA A 148 -11.74 16.83 -10.95
N ALA A 149 -11.01 17.91 -10.69
CA ALA A 149 -11.42 19.28 -11.02
C ALA A 149 -11.63 19.49 -12.53
N ARG A 150 -10.80 18.89 -13.40
CA ARG A 150 -10.99 18.99 -14.87
C ARG A 150 -12.20 18.22 -15.40
N ARG A 151 -12.69 17.19 -14.64
CA ARG A 151 -13.95 16.52 -14.99
C ARG A 151 -15.16 17.39 -14.67
N ALA A 152 -15.13 18.12 -13.55
CA ALA A 152 -16.21 19.03 -13.15
C ALA A 152 -16.27 20.30 -14.04
N GLU A 153 -15.11 20.89 -14.36
CA GLU A 153 -15.05 22.07 -15.24
C GLU A 153 -15.47 21.75 -16.68
N GLY A 154 -15.12 20.57 -17.21
CA GLY A 154 -15.57 20.13 -18.54
C GLY A 154 -17.09 19.89 -18.61
N GLN A 155 -17.70 19.48 -17.51
CA GLN A 155 -19.14 19.22 -17.41
C GLN A 155 -19.95 20.50 -17.15
N LEU A 156 -19.46 21.38 -16.27
CA LEU A 156 -20.04 22.69 -15.98
C LEU A 156 -19.95 23.65 -17.19
N SER A 157 -18.83 23.66 -17.92
CA SER A 157 -18.65 24.45 -19.12
C SER A 157 -19.61 24.01 -20.24
N GLY A 158 -19.83 22.69 -20.39
CA GLY A 158 -20.75 22.17 -21.41
C GLY A 158 -22.25 22.51 -21.16
N ASP A 159 -22.66 22.54 -19.91
CA ASP A 159 -24.04 22.87 -19.53
C ASP A 159 -24.30 24.38 -19.57
N THR A 160 -23.37 25.19 -19.09
CA THR A 160 -23.46 26.66 -19.18
C THR A 160 -23.46 27.14 -20.62
N ASP A 161 -22.67 26.54 -21.50
CA ASP A 161 -22.64 26.85 -22.94
C ASP A 161 -23.96 26.47 -23.64
N ARG A 162 -24.59 25.37 -23.20
CA ARG A 162 -25.92 24.95 -23.72
C ARG A 162 -27.03 25.89 -23.24
N GLU A 163 -27.03 26.28 -21.99
CA GLU A 163 -28.01 27.24 -21.42
C GLU A 163 -27.85 28.61 -22.04
N MET A 164 -26.61 29.08 -22.22
CA MET A 164 -26.34 30.37 -22.86
C MET A 164 -26.82 30.38 -24.32
N ARG A 165 -26.61 29.30 -25.09
CA ARG A 165 -27.13 29.20 -26.46
C ARG A 165 -28.66 29.16 -26.51
N ARG A 166 -29.33 28.46 -25.60
CA ARG A 166 -30.80 28.50 -25.49
C ARG A 166 -31.31 29.87 -25.17
N TYR A 167 -30.72 30.54 -24.19
CA TYR A 167 -31.08 31.90 -23.81
C TYR A 167 -30.90 32.88 -24.98
N MET A 168 -29.82 32.80 -25.73
CA MET A 168 -29.61 33.63 -26.93
C MET A 168 -30.60 33.33 -28.07
N GLN A 169 -31.00 32.09 -28.24
CA GLN A 169 -32.04 31.71 -29.23
C GLN A 169 -33.42 32.26 -28.84
N ASP A 170 -33.78 32.22 -27.58
CA ASP A 170 -35.06 32.73 -27.09
C ASP A 170 -35.14 34.27 -27.18
N LEU A 171 -34.02 34.98 -26.93
CA LEU A 171 -33.93 36.42 -27.16
C LEU A 171 -34.13 36.81 -28.62
N HIS A 172 -33.64 36.02 -29.58
CA HIS A 172 -33.83 36.29 -31.01
C HIS A 172 -35.26 35.97 -31.49
N ARG A 173 -35.93 34.99 -30.82
CA ARG A 173 -37.32 34.65 -31.14
C ARG A 173 -38.32 35.69 -30.67
N ASN A 174 -38.08 36.38 -29.55
CA ASN A 174 -38.98 37.38 -28.94
C ASN A 174 -38.79 38.78 -29.52
N ARG A 175 -37.93 38.99 -30.51
CA ARG A 175 -37.70 40.26 -31.20
C ARG A 175 -38.39 40.36 -32.57
N ARG A 176 -39.21 39.40 -32.91
CA ARG A 176 -40.09 39.40 -34.08
C ARG A 176 -41.54 39.50 -33.62
#